data_5c44a8e216f8e2f307bfb682600216c1
#
_entry.id   5c44a8e216f8e2f307bfb682600216c1
#
_cell.length_a   1.000
_cell.length_b   1.000
_cell.length_c   1.000
_cell.angle_alpha   90.00
_cell.angle_beta   90.00
_cell.angle_gamma   90.00
#
_symmetry.space_group_name_H-M   'P 1'
#
loop_
_entity.id
_entity.type
_entity.pdbx_description
1 polymer ?
#
loop_
_entity_poly.entity_id
_entity_poly.type
_entity_poly.pdbx_seq_one_letter_code
_entity_poly.pdbx_strand_id
1 'polypeptide(L)'
;MAFYISDRTHIYNAVVNTMKNAGFDLLERGDNFNLIWTGYTTIDDILPLNKYQKINHFPNSTNLGRKDLMWNNIFRMKLKFPKHFSVAPHTWVLPGQYEEFEEARKLKHMQDKMFIVKPAASSCGRGIRVVQGSQKLSNKEDSIVSIYVDRPLLINDKKFDMRVYVL
;
A
#
# COMPACT_ATOMS: atom_id res chain seq x y z
N MET A 1 31.06 0.45 -10.34
CA MET A 1 30.04 0.21 -9.29
C MET A 1 29.13 -0.91 -9.77
N ALA A 2 28.54 -1.70 -8.87
CA ALA A 2 27.76 -2.85 -9.28
C ALA A 2 26.36 -2.87 -8.62
N PHE A 3 25.39 -3.39 -9.34
CA PHE A 3 24.04 -3.62 -8.82
C PHE A 3 23.58 -5.06 -9.07
N TYR A 4 22.67 -5.49 -8.23
CA TYR A 4 22.13 -6.83 -8.25
C TYR A 4 20.59 -6.73 -8.19
N ILE A 5 19.91 -7.56 -8.96
CA ILE A 5 18.44 -7.69 -8.92
C ILE A 5 18.11 -9.03 -8.28
N SER A 6 17.38 -8.98 -7.16
CA SER A 6 17.03 -10.20 -6.44
C SER A 6 16.01 -11.05 -7.21
N ASP A 7 15.99 -12.34 -6.93
CA ASP A 7 15.01 -13.30 -7.42
C ASP A 7 13.57 -13.06 -6.91
N ARG A 8 13.43 -12.15 -5.94
CA ARG A 8 12.14 -11.73 -5.35
C ARG A 8 11.39 -10.68 -6.16
N THR A 9 11.90 -10.30 -7.33
CA THR A 9 11.26 -9.29 -8.19
C THR A 9 11.43 -9.65 -9.67
N HIS A 10 10.58 -9.03 -10.51
CA HIS A 10 10.78 -9.07 -11.95
C HIS A 10 11.95 -8.18 -12.37
N ILE A 11 12.65 -8.59 -13.41
CA ILE A 11 13.66 -7.76 -14.05
C ILE A 11 12.94 -6.73 -14.92
N TYR A 12 13.01 -5.45 -14.50
CA TYR A 12 12.42 -4.35 -15.26
C TYR A 12 13.50 -3.68 -16.12
N ASN A 13 13.30 -3.64 -17.44
CA ASN A 13 14.24 -2.97 -18.37
C ASN A 13 14.54 -1.52 -17.97
N ALA A 14 13.53 -0.80 -17.46
CA ALA A 14 13.72 0.56 -16.98
C ALA A 14 14.77 0.64 -15.86
N VAL A 15 14.72 -0.29 -14.88
CA VAL A 15 15.69 -0.35 -13.77
C VAL A 15 17.08 -0.69 -14.31
N VAL A 16 17.17 -1.75 -15.13
CA VAL A 16 18.45 -2.21 -15.71
C VAL A 16 19.12 -1.09 -16.53
N ASN A 17 18.35 -0.48 -17.43
CA ASN A 17 18.88 0.56 -18.31
C ASN A 17 19.32 1.81 -17.54
N THR A 18 18.51 2.24 -16.54
CA THR A 18 18.85 3.38 -15.69
C THR A 18 20.15 3.14 -14.93
N MET A 19 20.32 1.95 -14.33
CA MET A 19 21.52 1.61 -13.57
C MET A 19 22.75 1.51 -14.48
N LYS A 20 22.62 0.85 -15.64
CA LYS A 20 23.72 0.77 -16.62
C LYS A 20 24.13 2.15 -17.16
N ASN A 21 23.15 3.01 -17.47
CA ASN A 21 23.41 4.38 -17.92
C ASN A 21 24.09 5.24 -16.82
N ALA A 22 23.85 4.91 -15.56
CA ALA A 22 24.53 5.53 -14.42
C ALA A 22 25.92 4.91 -14.11
N GLY A 23 26.42 4.00 -14.96
CA GLY A 23 27.74 3.39 -14.81
C GLY A 23 27.83 2.24 -13.84
N PHE A 24 26.70 1.55 -13.58
CA PHE A 24 26.68 0.35 -12.76
C PHE A 24 26.70 -0.91 -13.63
N ASP A 25 27.47 -1.90 -13.22
CA ASP A 25 27.52 -3.23 -13.82
C ASP A 25 26.49 -4.15 -13.15
N LEU A 26 25.72 -4.88 -13.96
CA LEU A 26 24.75 -5.86 -13.43
C LEU A 26 25.49 -7.14 -13.00
N LEU A 27 25.31 -7.53 -11.76
CA LEU A 27 25.79 -8.81 -11.24
C LEU A 27 24.66 -9.86 -11.30
N GLU A 28 25.02 -11.09 -11.63
CA GLU A 28 24.10 -12.22 -11.58
C GLU A 28 23.81 -12.63 -10.13
N ARG A 29 24.82 -12.63 -9.27
CA ARG A 29 24.76 -12.91 -7.84
C ARG A 29 26.06 -12.47 -7.16
N GLY A 30 26.00 -12.18 -5.87
CA GLY A 30 27.21 -11.97 -5.05
C GLY A 30 27.06 -10.88 -4.00
N ASP A 31 28.04 -10.83 -3.11
CA ASP A 31 28.04 -9.90 -1.97
C ASP A 31 28.71 -8.56 -2.29
N ASN A 32 29.33 -8.44 -3.46
CA ASN A 32 30.15 -7.28 -3.86
C ASN A 32 29.34 -6.27 -4.68
N PHE A 33 28.16 -5.88 -4.22
CA PHE A 33 27.30 -4.91 -4.86
C PHE A 33 27.27 -3.57 -4.11
N ASN A 34 26.95 -2.51 -4.82
CA ASN A 34 26.68 -1.20 -4.24
C ASN A 34 25.16 -0.95 -4.09
N LEU A 35 24.34 -1.58 -4.95
CA LEU A 35 22.90 -1.44 -4.92
C LEU A 35 22.22 -2.78 -5.17
N ILE A 36 21.20 -3.09 -4.34
CA ILE A 36 20.27 -4.19 -4.57
C ILE A 36 18.88 -3.66 -4.90
N TRP A 37 18.29 -4.20 -5.97
CA TRP A 37 16.89 -3.97 -6.32
C TRP A 37 16.08 -5.23 -6.00
N THR A 38 15.09 -5.10 -5.13
CA THR A 38 14.24 -6.22 -4.71
C THR A 38 12.77 -5.83 -4.67
N GLY A 39 11.87 -6.80 -4.75
CA GLY A 39 10.42 -6.59 -4.67
C GLY A 39 9.92 -6.40 -3.25
N TYR A 40 10.59 -6.98 -2.29
CA TYR A 40 10.36 -6.78 -0.85
C TYR A 40 11.65 -7.04 -0.06
N THR A 41 11.70 -6.58 1.17
CA THR A 41 12.85 -6.74 2.05
C THR A 41 12.43 -7.13 3.46
N THR A 42 13.31 -7.84 4.14
CA THR A 42 13.22 -8.19 5.55
C THR A 42 14.30 -7.44 6.34
N ILE A 43 14.24 -7.52 7.64
CA ILE A 43 15.29 -6.95 8.49
C ILE A 43 16.63 -7.64 8.25
N ASP A 44 16.62 -8.94 7.98
CA ASP A 44 17.82 -9.75 7.73
C ASP A 44 18.51 -9.38 6.40
N ASP A 45 17.78 -8.80 5.46
CA ASP A 45 18.35 -8.26 4.22
C ASP A 45 19.05 -6.90 4.44
N ILE A 46 18.65 -6.16 5.47
CA ILE A 46 19.11 -4.80 5.74
C ILE A 46 20.27 -4.78 6.72
N LEU A 47 20.22 -5.58 7.79
CA LEU A 47 21.23 -5.59 8.85
C LEU A 47 22.66 -5.84 8.37
N PRO A 48 22.94 -6.74 7.39
CA PRO A 48 24.29 -6.98 6.92
C PRO A 48 24.82 -5.90 5.96
N LEU A 49 23.98 -4.96 5.51
CA LEU A 49 24.42 -3.92 4.57
C LEU A 49 25.42 -2.97 5.22
N ASN A 50 26.52 -2.72 4.52
CA ASN A 50 27.50 -1.74 4.95
C ASN A 50 27.16 -0.33 4.40
N LYS A 51 27.90 0.68 4.81
CA LYS A 51 27.67 2.09 4.44
C LYS A 51 27.74 2.40 2.94
N TYR A 52 28.33 1.51 2.14
CA TYR A 52 28.46 1.67 0.68
C TYR A 52 27.38 0.92 -0.10
N GLN A 53 26.55 0.14 0.60
CA GLN A 53 25.49 -0.65 0.00
C GLN A 53 24.12 0.00 0.23
N LYS A 54 23.28 -0.06 -0.77
CA LYS A 54 21.92 0.51 -0.77
C LYS A 54 20.91 -0.55 -1.19
N ILE A 55 19.70 -0.44 -0.67
CA ILE A 55 18.54 -1.24 -1.03
C ILE A 55 17.37 -0.31 -1.35
N ASN A 56 16.53 -0.69 -2.31
CA ASN A 56 15.38 0.12 -2.74
C ASN A 56 14.17 0.08 -1.79
N HIS A 57 14.35 -0.37 -0.57
CA HIS A 57 13.31 -0.40 0.46
C HIS A 57 13.78 0.21 1.77
N PHE A 58 12.89 0.90 2.44
CA PHE A 58 13.08 1.29 3.84
C PHE A 58 12.67 0.14 4.79
N PRO A 59 13.26 0.06 5.99
CA PRO A 59 12.77 -0.84 7.02
C PRO A 59 11.28 -0.63 7.27
N ASN A 60 10.54 -1.74 7.36
CA ASN A 60 9.10 -1.72 7.61
C ASN A 60 8.26 -0.97 6.55
N SER A 61 8.72 -0.87 5.30
CA SER A 61 7.99 -0.22 4.19
C SER A 61 6.60 -0.83 3.94
N THR A 62 6.35 -2.05 4.39
CA THR A 62 5.03 -2.70 4.40
C THR A 62 3.97 -1.87 5.14
N ASN A 63 4.36 -1.04 6.10
CA ASN A 63 3.44 -0.12 6.79
C ASN A 63 2.81 0.93 5.85
N LEU A 64 3.44 1.20 4.71
CA LEU A 64 2.90 2.07 3.66
C LEU A 64 2.26 1.27 2.52
N GLY A 65 2.78 0.07 2.25
CA GLY A 65 2.32 -0.75 1.12
C GLY A 65 1.06 -1.57 1.40
N ARG A 66 0.88 -2.07 2.62
CA ARG A 66 -0.33 -2.81 3.02
C ARG A 66 -1.40 -1.84 3.49
N LYS A 67 -2.59 -1.99 2.94
CA LYS A 67 -3.72 -1.06 3.19
C LYS A 67 -4.18 -1.06 4.64
N ASP A 68 -4.21 -2.22 5.29
CA ASP A 68 -4.57 -2.41 6.70
C ASP A 68 -3.55 -1.71 7.63
N LEU A 69 -2.26 -1.95 7.42
CA LEU A 69 -1.20 -1.33 8.22
C LEU A 69 -1.15 0.18 8.00
N MET A 70 -1.27 0.62 6.76
CA MET A 70 -1.32 2.04 6.43
C MET A 70 -2.50 2.73 7.12
N TRP A 71 -3.71 2.14 7.06
CA TRP A 71 -4.88 2.70 7.73
C TRP A 71 -4.69 2.77 9.25
N ASN A 72 -4.20 1.71 9.87
CA ASN A 72 -3.95 1.69 11.31
C ASN A 72 -2.99 2.83 11.74
N ASN A 73 -1.96 3.09 10.95
CA ASN A 73 -1.04 4.20 11.20
C ASN A 73 -1.72 5.57 11.01
N ILE A 74 -2.48 5.76 9.93
CA ILE A 74 -3.25 6.99 9.68
C ILE A 74 -4.25 7.22 10.81
N PHE A 75 -5.00 6.19 11.20
CA PHE A 75 -6.00 6.30 12.26
C PHE A 75 -5.40 6.68 13.61
N ARG A 76 -4.30 6.02 13.99
CA ARG A 76 -3.55 6.35 15.22
C ARG A 76 -3.05 7.80 15.21
N MET A 77 -2.57 8.28 14.08
CA MET A 77 -2.14 9.66 13.93
C MET A 77 -3.32 10.64 13.90
N LYS A 78 -4.44 10.25 13.30
CA LYS A 78 -5.69 11.05 13.30
C LYS A 78 -6.23 11.29 14.70
N LEU A 79 -6.13 10.32 15.60
CA LEU A 79 -6.52 10.49 17.01
C LEU A 79 -5.68 11.55 17.72
N LYS A 80 -4.40 11.68 17.37
CA LYS A 80 -3.47 12.67 17.96
C LYS A 80 -3.52 14.04 17.24
N PHE A 81 -3.64 14.01 15.92
CA PHE A 81 -3.55 15.18 15.05
C PHE A 81 -4.68 15.21 14.01
N PRO A 82 -5.95 15.36 14.43
CA PRO A 82 -7.10 15.20 13.54
C PRO A 82 -7.10 16.17 12.34
N LYS A 83 -6.59 17.39 12.52
CA LYS A 83 -6.52 18.38 11.43
C LYS A 83 -5.57 17.99 10.31
N HIS A 84 -4.53 17.20 10.60
CA HIS A 84 -3.50 16.82 9.63
C HIS A 84 -3.72 15.44 9.03
N PHE A 85 -4.42 14.54 9.75
CA PHE A 85 -4.58 13.14 9.34
C PHE A 85 -6.01 12.75 8.94
N SER A 86 -6.87 13.73 8.64
CA SER A 86 -8.19 13.49 8.02
C SER A 86 -8.09 13.37 6.50
N VAL A 87 -7.09 12.63 6.02
CA VAL A 87 -6.72 12.52 4.59
C VAL A 87 -7.35 11.34 3.88
N ALA A 88 -8.02 10.46 4.61
CA ALA A 88 -8.64 9.26 4.06
C ALA A 88 -10.06 9.05 4.63
N PRO A 89 -10.97 8.43 3.88
CA PRO A 89 -12.27 8.00 4.39
C PRO A 89 -12.12 7.07 5.59
N HIS A 90 -13.13 7.06 6.47
CA HIS A 90 -13.13 6.10 7.58
C HIS A 90 -13.11 4.67 7.05
N THR A 91 -12.31 3.84 7.67
CA THR A 91 -12.01 2.48 7.21
C THR A 91 -12.04 1.53 8.40
N TRP A 92 -12.51 0.33 8.20
CA TRP A 92 -12.46 -0.79 9.13
C TRP A 92 -11.56 -1.88 8.57
N VAL A 93 -10.78 -2.51 9.44
CA VAL A 93 -9.88 -3.61 9.09
C VAL A 93 -10.55 -4.93 9.51
N LEU A 94 -10.89 -5.76 8.54
CA LEU A 94 -11.50 -7.06 8.77
C LEU A 94 -10.43 -8.17 8.82
N PRO A 95 -10.66 -9.21 9.61
CA PRO A 95 -11.87 -9.51 10.41
C PRO A 95 -11.93 -8.76 11.76
N GLY A 96 -10.85 -8.16 12.23
CA GLY A 96 -10.74 -7.63 13.60
C GLY A 96 -11.79 -6.60 13.98
N GLN A 97 -12.21 -5.74 13.04
CA GLN A 97 -13.23 -4.70 13.28
C GLN A 97 -14.58 -5.03 12.62
N TYR A 98 -14.89 -6.31 12.42
CA TYR A 98 -16.12 -6.69 11.76
C TYR A 98 -17.36 -6.26 12.54
N GLU A 99 -17.41 -6.47 13.85
CA GLU A 99 -18.53 -6.09 14.70
C GLU A 99 -18.74 -4.57 14.73
N GLU A 100 -17.66 -3.80 14.88
CA GLU A 100 -17.70 -2.34 14.82
C GLU A 100 -18.27 -1.85 13.47
N PHE A 101 -17.87 -2.49 12.37
CA PHE A 101 -18.39 -2.18 11.04
C PHE A 101 -19.88 -2.51 10.95
N GLU A 102 -20.31 -3.69 11.43
CA GLU A 102 -21.71 -4.11 11.42
C GLU A 102 -22.60 -3.18 12.24
N GLU A 103 -22.11 -2.66 13.35
CA GLU A 103 -22.83 -1.66 14.15
C GLU A 103 -22.87 -0.29 13.44
N ALA A 104 -21.74 0.16 12.91
CA ALA A 104 -21.65 1.44 12.21
C ALA A 104 -22.59 1.50 11.00
N ARG A 105 -22.65 0.46 10.17
CA ARG A 105 -23.52 0.44 8.98
C ARG A 105 -25.03 0.41 9.29
N LYS A 106 -25.45 0.04 10.51
CA LYS A 106 -26.85 0.08 10.94
C LYS A 106 -27.31 1.50 11.29
N LEU A 107 -26.40 2.43 11.50
CA LEU A 107 -26.75 3.82 11.79
C LEU A 107 -27.47 4.44 10.59
N LYS A 108 -28.54 5.18 10.87
CA LYS A 108 -29.43 5.76 9.83
C LYS A 108 -28.67 6.49 8.72
N HIS A 109 -27.65 7.28 9.09
CA HIS A 109 -26.86 8.05 8.12
C HIS A 109 -25.86 7.22 7.30
N MET A 110 -25.70 5.93 7.64
CA MET A 110 -24.81 5.00 6.98
C MET A 110 -25.52 4.00 6.08
N GLN A 111 -26.85 3.84 6.23
CA GLN A 111 -27.61 2.83 5.49
C GLN A 111 -27.61 3.05 3.99
N ASP A 112 -27.62 4.32 3.56
CA ASP A 112 -27.59 4.70 2.13
C ASP A 112 -26.17 4.89 1.60
N LYS A 113 -25.15 4.66 2.44
CA LYS A 113 -23.76 4.79 2.00
C LYS A 113 -23.31 3.57 1.23
N MET A 114 -22.48 3.84 0.23
CA MET A 114 -21.69 2.83 -0.44
C MET A 114 -20.39 2.59 0.32
N PHE A 115 -19.91 1.37 0.30
CA PHE A 115 -18.62 0.98 0.86
C PHE A 115 -17.75 0.33 -0.21
N ILE A 116 -16.45 0.54 -0.13
CA ILE A 116 -15.49 -0.13 -0.97
C ILE A 116 -14.69 -1.14 -0.14
N VAL A 117 -14.73 -2.39 -0.58
CA VAL A 117 -14.00 -3.49 0.04
C VAL A 117 -12.75 -3.77 -0.78
N LYS A 118 -11.61 -3.84 -0.12
CA LYS A 118 -10.32 -4.08 -0.78
C LYS A 118 -9.54 -5.13 0.01
N PRO A 119 -8.98 -6.16 -0.62
CA PRO A 119 -8.06 -7.07 0.06
C PRO A 119 -6.89 -6.28 0.67
N ALA A 120 -6.47 -6.64 1.89
CA ALA A 120 -5.42 -5.93 2.62
C ALA A 120 -4.08 -5.92 1.86
N ALA A 121 -3.71 -7.07 1.27
CA ALA A 121 -2.46 -7.30 0.55
C ALA A 121 -2.72 -7.68 -0.92
N SER A 122 -3.24 -6.75 -1.73
CA SER A 122 -3.47 -6.95 -3.17
C SER A 122 -3.17 -5.70 -3.97
N SER A 123 -2.86 -5.87 -5.24
CA SER A 123 -2.53 -4.82 -6.20
C SER A 123 -3.37 -4.93 -7.48
N CYS A 124 -3.25 -3.94 -8.36
CA CYS A 124 -3.86 -3.94 -9.70
C CYS A 124 -5.40 -4.06 -9.68
N GLY A 125 -6.07 -3.57 -8.65
CA GLY A 125 -7.53 -3.60 -8.55
C GLY A 125 -8.15 -4.97 -8.26
N ARG A 126 -7.34 -6.02 -8.09
CA ARG A 126 -7.83 -7.38 -7.87
C ARG A 126 -8.60 -7.49 -6.55
N GLY A 127 -9.81 -8.08 -6.63
CA GLY A 127 -10.67 -8.31 -5.46
C GLY A 127 -11.33 -7.03 -4.89
N ILE A 128 -11.21 -5.88 -5.55
CA ILE A 128 -11.93 -4.67 -5.15
C ILE A 128 -13.39 -4.80 -5.56
N ARG A 129 -14.29 -4.51 -4.63
CA ARG A 129 -15.73 -4.44 -4.88
C ARG A 129 -16.38 -3.28 -4.14
N VAL A 130 -17.40 -2.71 -4.73
CA VAL A 130 -18.25 -1.68 -4.10
C VAL A 130 -19.55 -2.36 -3.69
N VAL A 131 -19.99 -2.11 -2.47
CA VAL A 131 -21.16 -2.74 -1.87
C VAL A 131 -22.06 -1.69 -1.22
N GLN A 132 -23.37 -1.97 -1.17
CA GLN A 132 -24.30 -1.15 -0.42
C GLN A 132 -24.23 -1.43 1.07
N GLY A 133 -24.58 -0.46 1.90
CA GLY A 133 -24.62 -0.60 3.35
C GLY A 133 -25.53 -1.71 3.87
N SER A 134 -26.54 -2.08 3.09
CA SER A 134 -27.45 -3.20 3.41
C SER A 134 -26.85 -4.59 3.15
N GLN A 135 -25.81 -4.69 2.33
CA GLN A 135 -25.21 -5.96 1.94
C GLN A 135 -24.30 -6.50 3.04
N LYS A 136 -24.58 -7.73 3.51
CA LYS A 136 -23.74 -8.40 4.49
C LYS A 136 -22.40 -8.79 3.90
N LEU A 137 -21.32 -8.50 4.61
CA LEU A 137 -19.95 -8.88 4.24
C LEU A 137 -19.52 -10.17 4.94
N SER A 138 -18.56 -10.86 4.37
CA SER A 138 -17.87 -11.97 5.02
C SER A 138 -16.85 -11.43 6.04
N ASN A 139 -16.79 -12.05 7.20
CA ASN A 139 -15.77 -11.77 8.22
C ASN A 139 -14.52 -12.66 8.13
N LYS A 140 -14.42 -13.47 7.06
CA LYS A 140 -13.34 -14.47 6.92
C LYS A 140 -12.16 -13.99 6.07
N GLU A 141 -12.29 -12.85 5.41
CA GLU A 141 -11.27 -12.36 4.47
C GLU A 141 -10.47 -11.21 5.07
N ASP A 142 -9.15 -11.27 4.98
CA ASP A 142 -8.28 -10.14 5.29
C ASP A 142 -8.53 -9.00 4.30
N SER A 143 -9.31 -8.03 4.72
CA SER A 143 -9.71 -6.91 3.88
C SER A 143 -9.85 -5.62 4.66
N ILE A 144 -9.89 -4.50 3.95
CA ILE A 144 -10.34 -3.24 4.50
C ILE A 144 -11.68 -2.86 3.87
N VAL A 145 -12.54 -2.25 4.68
CA VAL A 145 -13.81 -1.67 4.23
C VAL A 145 -13.77 -0.18 4.50
N SER A 146 -13.89 0.63 3.47
CA SER A 146 -13.89 2.09 3.58
C SER A 146 -15.19 2.67 3.09
N ILE A 147 -15.61 3.81 3.65
CA ILE A 147 -16.70 4.61 3.08
C ILE A 147 -16.30 4.97 1.65
N TYR A 148 -17.17 4.68 0.69
CA TYR A 148 -16.93 5.00 -0.71
C TYR A 148 -17.12 6.51 -0.97
N VAL A 149 -16.17 7.10 -1.69
CA VAL A 149 -16.28 8.50 -2.14
C VAL A 149 -17.13 8.52 -3.41
N ASP A 150 -18.41 8.79 -3.27
CA ASP A 150 -19.42 8.75 -4.34
C ASP A 150 -19.39 9.99 -5.23
N ARG A 151 -18.86 11.11 -4.73
CA ARG A 151 -18.70 12.38 -5.45
C ARG A 151 -17.24 12.82 -5.50
N PRO A 152 -16.40 12.14 -6.30
CA PRO A 152 -14.99 12.53 -6.45
C PRO A 152 -14.89 13.83 -7.27
N LEU A 153 -13.75 14.52 -7.15
CA LEU A 153 -13.39 15.56 -8.10
C LEU A 153 -13.22 14.95 -9.50
N LEU A 154 -13.80 15.60 -10.49
CA LEU A 154 -13.72 15.18 -11.90
C LEU A 154 -12.93 16.21 -12.71
N ILE A 155 -12.20 15.73 -13.73
CA ILE A 155 -11.61 16.54 -14.79
C ILE A 155 -12.27 16.13 -16.10
N ASN A 156 -12.95 17.06 -16.79
CA ASN A 156 -13.73 16.79 -18.00
C ASN A 156 -14.71 15.62 -17.80
N ASP A 157 -15.45 15.64 -16.69
CA ASP A 157 -16.43 14.61 -16.27
C ASP A 157 -15.84 13.21 -16.06
N LYS A 158 -14.53 13.09 -15.95
CA LYS A 158 -13.84 11.83 -15.72
C LYS A 158 -13.16 11.80 -14.37
N LYS A 159 -13.35 10.68 -13.66
CA LYS A 159 -12.59 10.36 -12.46
C LYS A 159 -11.13 10.14 -12.83
N PHE A 160 -10.22 10.66 -12.03
CA PHE A 160 -8.77 10.50 -12.20
C PHE A 160 -8.10 10.10 -10.90
N ASP A 161 -6.89 9.64 -11.00
CA ASP A 161 -5.95 9.47 -9.90
C ASP A 161 -4.59 10.10 -10.26
N MET A 162 -3.83 10.44 -9.24
CA MET A 162 -2.49 11.00 -9.41
C MET A 162 -1.45 9.98 -8.95
N ARG A 163 -0.40 9.80 -9.76
CA ARG A 163 0.79 9.10 -9.35
C ARG A 163 1.81 10.12 -8.83
N VAL A 164 2.01 10.13 -7.52
CA VAL A 164 2.95 11.05 -6.85
C VAL A 164 4.20 10.24 -6.45
N TYR A 165 5.36 10.73 -6.88
CA TYR A 165 6.65 10.20 -6.48
C TYR A 165 7.21 11.09 -5.38
N VAL A 166 7.67 10.46 -4.29
CA VAL A 166 8.27 11.16 -3.14
C VAL A 166 9.72 10.67 -3.01
N LEU A 167 10.67 11.61 -2.97
CA LEU A 167 12.09 11.36 -2.80
C LEU A 167 12.54 11.76 -1.40
#